data_590be0dd66acba37a01b44192ec192be
#
_entry.id   590be0dd66acba37a01b44192ec192be
#
_cell.length_a   1.000
_cell.length_b   1.000
_cell.length_c   1.000
_cell.angle_alpha   90.00
_cell.angle_beta   90.00
_cell.angle_gamma   90.00
#
_symmetry.space_group_name_H-M   'P 1'
#
loop_
_entity.id
_entity.type
_entity.pdbx_description
1 polymer ?
#
loop_
_entity_poly.entity_id
_entity_poly.type
_entity_poly.pdbx_seq_one_letter_code
_entity_poly.pdbx_strand_id
1 'polypeptide(L)'
;DCFLHYVGQQVTRAVSKYRMLGHTDRVLVAVSGGKDSLALWDLLLELGYQADGLYLSLGIGAYSERSKVVCQEFAAARGASLVVHDLAGEHGYTIPEAAGGTGRSSCGVCGLSKRYVFNKAALDGGYDVVCTGHNLADEAAVLFGNTLRWDTAAMARQFPVLEATRPGLVKKVKPLYRVAERETAAYCVLKGIDYVVEECPLVAGNTQMRHKETLNQMEEAAPCTKHSFLFGYLERAAGLLRVADDAELAECVRCGMT
;
A
#
# COMPACT_ATOMS: atom_id res chain seq x y z
N ASP A 1 -3.33 8.83 -24.64
CA ASP A 1 -1.95 8.30 -24.78
C ASP A 1 -0.91 9.10 -23.98
N CYS A 2 -0.80 10.44 -24.13
CA CYS A 2 0.19 11.24 -23.38
C CYS A 2 0.05 11.12 -21.85
N PHE A 3 -1.17 11.08 -21.33
CA PHE A 3 -1.42 10.96 -19.91
C PHE A 3 -1.03 9.59 -19.35
N LEU A 4 -1.41 8.51 -20.02
CA LEU A 4 -1.01 7.16 -19.63
C LEU A 4 0.51 7.01 -19.61
N HIS A 5 1.17 7.54 -20.65
CA HIS A 5 2.64 7.58 -20.71
C HIS A 5 3.24 8.37 -19.55
N TYR A 6 2.68 9.54 -19.22
CA TYR A 6 3.12 10.34 -18.07
C TYR A 6 3.03 9.55 -16.75
N VAL A 7 1.90 8.89 -16.48
CA VAL A 7 1.74 8.07 -15.26
C VAL A 7 2.76 6.94 -15.21
N GLY A 8 2.96 6.22 -16.33
CA GLY A 8 3.99 5.19 -16.44
C GLY A 8 5.39 5.73 -16.17
N GLN A 9 5.72 6.93 -16.70
CA GLN A 9 7.00 7.59 -16.39
C GLN A 9 7.16 7.93 -14.90
N GLN A 10 6.09 8.35 -14.20
CA GLN A 10 6.18 8.63 -12.75
C GLN A 10 6.52 7.36 -11.97
N VAL A 11 5.92 6.22 -12.32
CA VAL A 11 6.24 4.93 -11.71
C VAL A 11 7.67 4.50 -12.05
N THR A 12 8.08 4.59 -13.32
CA THR A 12 9.46 4.29 -13.72
C THR A 12 10.50 5.13 -12.97
N ARG A 13 10.23 6.44 -12.80
CA ARG A 13 11.10 7.34 -12.01
C ARG A 13 11.12 6.95 -10.54
N ALA A 14 9.97 6.54 -9.97
CA ALA A 14 9.90 6.07 -8.59
C ALA A 14 10.76 4.82 -8.38
N VAL A 15 10.58 3.83 -9.24
CA VAL A 15 11.32 2.57 -9.22
C VAL A 15 12.82 2.81 -9.37
N SER A 16 13.22 3.61 -10.35
CA SER A 16 14.64 3.88 -10.62
C SER A 16 15.31 4.67 -9.50
N LYS A 17 14.64 5.73 -8.97
CA LYS A 17 15.22 6.60 -7.93
C LYS A 17 15.63 5.82 -6.68
N TYR A 18 14.82 4.85 -6.28
CA TYR A 18 15.04 4.08 -5.04
C TYR A 18 15.37 2.60 -5.28
N ARG A 19 15.64 2.21 -6.53
CA ARG A 19 15.93 0.81 -6.90
C ARG A 19 14.89 -0.15 -6.31
N MET A 20 13.62 0.20 -6.48
CA MET A 20 12.51 -0.53 -5.85
C MET A 20 12.40 -1.95 -6.34
N LEU A 21 12.51 -2.15 -7.67
CA LEU A 21 12.29 -3.41 -8.38
C LEU A 21 13.40 -3.67 -9.39
N GLY A 22 13.84 -4.91 -9.49
CA GLY A 22 14.58 -5.44 -10.62
C GLY A 22 13.64 -6.16 -11.60
N HIS A 23 14.01 -6.28 -12.87
CA HIS A 23 13.19 -7.00 -13.87
C HIS A 23 13.16 -8.53 -13.64
N THR A 24 14.06 -9.06 -12.83
CA THR A 24 14.10 -10.48 -12.45
C THR A 24 13.37 -10.76 -11.15
N ASP A 25 12.96 -9.72 -10.42
CA ASP A 25 12.25 -9.89 -9.15
C ASP A 25 10.86 -10.48 -9.38
N ARG A 26 10.48 -11.42 -8.54
CA ARG A 26 9.10 -11.87 -8.41
C ARG A 26 8.35 -10.92 -7.50
N VAL A 27 7.43 -10.17 -8.07
CA VAL A 27 6.72 -9.08 -7.39
C VAL A 27 5.34 -9.53 -6.93
N LEU A 28 5.01 -9.29 -5.67
CA LEU A 28 3.67 -9.50 -5.12
C LEU A 28 2.99 -8.16 -4.91
N VAL A 29 1.89 -7.89 -5.62
CA VAL A 29 1.13 -6.65 -5.52
C VAL A 29 -0.06 -6.84 -4.59
N ALA A 30 -0.09 -6.13 -3.48
CA ALA A 30 -1.22 -6.14 -2.56
C ALA A 30 -2.41 -5.40 -3.20
N VAL A 31 -3.44 -6.15 -3.60
CA VAL A 31 -4.63 -5.61 -4.26
C VAL A 31 -5.84 -5.63 -3.33
N SER A 32 -6.64 -4.58 -3.39
CA SER A 32 -7.85 -4.42 -2.56
C SER A 32 -9.13 -4.26 -3.40
N GLY A 33 -9.02 -4.35 -4.72
CA GLY A 33 -10.11 -4.02 -5.64
C GLY A 33 -10.32 -2.53 -5.84
N GLY A 34 -9.61 -1.67 -5.12
CA GLY A 34 -9.66 -0.21 -5.31
C GLY A 34 -8.72 0.27 -6.42
N LYS A 35 -9.02 1.45 -6.98
CA LYS A 35 -8.34 2.07 -8.12
C LYS A 35 -6.81 2.08 -8.01
N ASP A 36 -6.27 2.47 -6.86
CA ASP A 36 -4.82 2.65 -6.71
C ASP A 36 -4.07 1.33 -6.80
N SER A 37 -4.59 0.27 -6.18
CA SER A 37 -3.96 -1.04 -6.20
C SER A 37 -4.05 -1.72 -7.57
N LEU A 38 -5.17 -1.57 -8.28
CA LEU A 38 -5.34 -2.12 -9.62
C LEU A 38 -4.56 -1.32 -10.68
N ALA A 39 -4.53 0.02 -10.56
CA ALA A 39 -3.67 0.85 -11.41
C ALA A 39 -2.19 0.52 -11.25
N LEU A 40 -1.74 0.29 -9.99
CA LEU A 40 -0.37 -0.16 -9.73
C LEU A 40 -0.07 -1.48 -10.43
N TRP A 41 -0.97 -2.45 -10.27
CA TRP A 41 -0.76 -3.77 -10.85
C TRP A 41 -0.72 -3.73 -12.38
N ASP A 42 -1.66 -3.01 -13.00
CA ASP A 42 -1.67 -2.80 -14.47
C ASP A 42 -0.37 -2.14 -14.95
N LEU A 43 0.06 -1.06 -14.27
CA LEU A 43 1.30 -0.36 -14.60
C LEU A 43 2.55 -1.24 -14.51
N LEU A 44 2.65 -2.10 -13.49
CA LEU A 44 3.79 -3.00 -13.35
C LEU A 44 3.80 -4.07 -14.43
N LEU A 45 2.64 -4.62 -14.79
CA LEU A 45 2.50 -5.58 -15.89
C LEU A 45 2.88 -4.93 -17.24
N GLU A 46 2.41 -3.71 -17.52
CA GLU A 46 2.77 -2.97 -18.75
C GLU A 46 4.25 -2.60 -18.82
N LEU A 47 4.89 -2.36 -17.68
CA LEU A 47 6.33 -2.10 -17.60
C LEU A 47 7.19 -3.38 -17.68
N GLY A 48 6.56 -4.54 -17.83
CA GLY A 48 7.22 -5.83 -18.03
C GLY A 48 7.74 -6.50 -16.76
N TYR A 49 7.23 -6.14 -15.58
CA TYR A 49 7.55 -6.82 -14.33
C TYR A 49 6.76 -8.13 -14.17
N GLN A 50 7.36 -9.13 -13.54
CA GLN A 50 6.68 -10.37 -13.14
C GLN A 50 5.88 -10.11 -11.85
N ALA A 51 4.63 -9.66 -12.01
CA ALA A 51 3.81 -9.17 -10.91
C ALA A 51 2.53 -9.98 -10.75
N ASP A 52 2.44 -10.73 -9.65
CA ASP A 52 1.24 -11.45 -9.22
C ASP A 52 0.45 -10.59 -8.20
N GLY A 53 -0.88 -10.71 -8.22
CA GLY A 53 -1.74 -10.03 -7.24
C GLY A 53 -1.89 -10.83 -5.95
N LEU A 54 -2.01 -10.14 -4.83
CA LEU A 54 -2.40 -10.73 -3.54
C LEU A 54 -3.66 -10.02 -3.03
N TYR A 55 -4.77 -10.73 -3.00
CA TYR A 55 -5.99 -10.28 -2.36
C TYR A 55 -6.14 -10.90 -0.97
N LEU A 56 -6.42 -10.07 0.04
CA LEU A 56 -6.71 -10.51 1.40
C LEU A 56 -8.18 -10.22 1.72
N SER A 57 -8.98 -11.29 1.85
CA SER A 57 -10.35 -11.21 2.35
C SER A 57 -10.32 -10.86 3.84
N LEU A 58 -10.96 -9.76 4.19
CA LEU A 58 -10.96 -9.19 5.55
C LEU A 58 -12.20 -9.59 6.35
N GLY A 59 -13.13 -10.34 5.76
CA GLY A 59 -14.40 -10.72 6.38
C GLY A 59 -15.36 -9.55 6.59
N ILE A 60 -15.32 -8.53 5.71
CA ILE A 60 -16.21 -7.35 5.79
C ILE A 60 -17.45 -7.57 4.88
N GLY A 61 -18.12 -8.71 5.03
CA GLY A 61 -19.36 -9.03 4.33
C GLY A 61 -19.29 -8.79 2.81
N ALA A 62 -20.38 -8.26 2.24
CA ALA A 62 -20.51 -8.02 0.80
C ALA A 62 -19.41 -7.10 0.22
N TYR A 63 -18.81 -6.23 1.01
CA TYR A 63 -17.67 -5.40 0.58
C TYR A 63 -16.46 -6.27 0.20
N SER A 64 -16.07 -7.22 1.06
CA SER A 64 -14.95 -8.12 0.77
C SER A 64 -15.22 -8.99 -0.45
N GLU A 65 -16.43 -9.55 -0.57
CA GLU A 65 -16.77 -10.39 -1.72
C GLU A 65 -16.73 -9.64 -3.04
N ARG A 66 -17.29 -8.43 -3.10
CA ARG A 66 -17.22 -7.58 -4.30
C ARG A 66 -15.79 -7.20 -4.65
N SER A 67 -14.98 -6.82 -3.66
CA SER A 67 -13.57 -6.52 -3.86
C SER A 67 -12.78 -7.70 -4.42
N LYS A 68 -13.08 -8.91 -3.95
CA LYS A 68 -12.50 -10.16 -4.44
C LYS A 68 -12.86 -10.41 -5.91
N VAL A 69 -14.14 -10.29 -6.26
CA VAL A 69 -14.61 -10.49 -7.65
C VAL A 69 -13.90 -9.52 -8.60
N VAL A 70 -13.85 -8.25 -8.26
CA VAL A 70 -13.15 -7.22 -9.08
C VAL A 70 -11.66 -7.57 -9.28
N CYS A 71 -10.98 -8.04 -8.23
CA CYS A 71 -9.58 -8.46 -8.37
C CYS A 71 -9.43 -9.70 -9.26
N GLN A 72 -10.37 -10.65 -9.20
CA GLN A 72 -10.38 -11.86 -10.03
C GLN A 72 -10.64 -11.53 -11.51
N GLU A 73 -11.60 -10.67 -11.78
CA GLU A 73 -11.92 -10.20 -13.13
C GLU A 73 -10.74 -9.43 -13.75
N PHE A 74 -10.11 -8.55 -12.96
CA PHE A 74 -8.89 -7.86 -13.39
C PHE A 74 -7.78 -8.84 -13.75
N ALA A 75 -7.50 -9.81 -12.86
CA ALA A 75 -6.47 -10.82 -13.09
C ALA A 75 -6.71 -11.62 -14.36
N ALA A 76 -7.95 -12.08 -14.55
CA ALA A 76 -8.35 -12.82 -15.74
C ALA A 76 -8.20 -12.00 -17.03
N ALA A 77 -8.62 -10.73 -17.00
CA ALA A 77 -8.49 -9.81 -18.15
C ALA A 77 -7.04 -9.50 -18.54
N ARG A 78 -6.11 -9.59 -17.60
CA ARG A 78 -4.66 -9.33 -17.83
C ARG A 78 -3.82 -10.61 -17.98
N GLY A 79 -4.40 -11.79 -17.84
CA GLY A 79 -3.68 -13.07 -17.82
C GLY A 79 -2.67 -13.14 -16.66
N ALA A 80 -2.96 -12.45 -15.55
CA ALA A 80 -2.10 -12.37 -14.38
C ALA A 80 -2.57 -13.34 -13.28
N SER A 81 -1.66 -13.80 -12.43
CA SER A 81 -1.97 -14.68 -11.29
C SER A 81 -2.50 -13.87 -10.11
N LEU A 82 -3.51 -14.39 -9.42
CA LEU A 82 -4.03 -13.81 -8.19
C LEU A 82 -4.00 -14.84 -7.06
N VAL A 83 -3.23 -14.54 -6.02
CA VAL A 83 -3.25 -15.28 -4.75
C VAL A 83 -4.34 -14.69 -3.86
N VAL A 84 -5.20 -15.54 -3.32
CA VAL A 84 -6.28 -15.13 -2.43
C VAL A 84 -6.06 -15.73 -1.07
N HIS A 85 -5.96 -14.89 -0.05
CA HIS A 85 -5.95 -15.29 1.35
C HIS A 85 -7.26 -14.88 2.03
N ASP A 86 -7.75 -15.71 2.95
CA ASP A 86 -8.96 -15.45 3.72
C ASP A 86 -8.68 -15.51 5.22
N LEU A 87 -8.82 -14.36 5.89
CA LEU A 87 -8.58 -14.27 7.34
C LEU A 87 -9.50 -15.20 8.13
N ALA A 88 -10.77 -15.32 7.73
CA ALA A 88 -11.70 -16.17 8.45
C ALA A 88 -11.35 -17.64 8.30
N GLY A 89 -11.08 -18.10 7.07
CA GLY A 89 -10.76 -19.49 6.81
C GLY A 89 -9.39 -19.92 7.28
N GLU A 90 -8.37 -19.07 7.14
CA GLU A 90 -6.98 -19.43 7.45
C GLU A 90 -6.56 -19.10 8.88
N HIS A 91 -7.16 -18.06 9.47
CA HIS A 91 -6.76 -17.55 10.79
C HIS A 91 -7.88 -17.54 11.82
N GLY A 92 -9.12 -17.90 11.44
CA GLY A 92 -10.25 -18.05 12.35
C GLY A 92 -10.82 -16.73 12.87
N TYR A 93 -10.58 -15.58 12.19
CA TYR A 93 -11.16 -14.29 12.59
C TYR A 93 -11.44 -13.38 11.38
N THR A 94 -12.36 -12.45 11.59
CA THR A 94 -12.61 -11.32 10.68
C THR A 94 -12.10 -10.02 11.30
N ILE A 95 -11.91 -8.97 10.50
CA ILE A 95 -11.49 -7.66 11.04
C ILE A 95 -12.52 -7.08 12.00
N PRO A 96 -13.85 -7.12 11.76
CA PRO A 96 -14.84 -6.68 12.72
C PRO A 96 -14.76 -7.40 14.08
N GLU A 97 -14.65 -8.74 14.06
CA GLU A 97 -14.54 -9.55 15.28
C GLU A 97 -13.28 -9.24 16.07
N ALA A 98 -12.12 -9.18 15.39
CA ALA A 98 -10.86 -8.90 16.03
C ALA A 98 -10.78 -7.47 16.60
N ALA A 99 -11.41 -6.49 15.97
CA ALA A 99 -11.53 -5.13 16.49
C ALA A 99 -12.37 -5.10 17.77
N GLY A 100 -13.54 -5.78 17.77
CA GLY A 100 -14.40 -5.91 18.95
C GLY A 100 -13.70 -6.60 20.12
N GLY A 101 -12.95 -7.67 19.84
CA GLY A 101 -12.26 -8.47 20.88
C GLY A 101 -11.01 -7.83 21.46
N THR A 102 -10.34 -6.90 20.73
CA THR A 102 -9.04 -6.32 21.16
C THR A 102 -9.15 -4.89 21.68
N GLY A 103 -10.30 -4.23 21.53
CA GLY A 103 -10.47 -2.80 21.84
C GLY A 103 -9.68 -1.85 20.95
N ARG A 104 -9.09 -2.35 19.86
CA ARG A 104 -8.37 -1.54 18.88
C ARG A 104 -9.31 -1.04 17.78
N SER A 105 -8.97 0.06 17.14
CA SER A 105 -9.72 0.50 15.97
C SER A 105 -9.67 -0.54 14.84
N SER A 106 -10.75 -0.67 14.06
CA SER A 106 -10.82 -1.61 12.92
C SER A 106 -9.68 -1.39 11.93
N CYS A 107 -9.32 -0.13 11.64
CA CYS A 107 -8.18 0.21 10.79
C CYS A 107 -6.84 -0.22 11.39
N GLY A 108 -6.68 -0.13 12.71
CA GLY A 108 -5.47 -0.59 13.41
C GLY A 108 -5.28 -2.10 13.30
N VAL A 109 -6.35 -2.87 13.55
CA VAL A 109 -6.34 -4.33 13.40
C VAL A 109 -6.11 -4.71 11.93
N CYS A 110 -6.83 -4.09 11.00
CA CYS A 110 -6.68 -4.32 9.57
C CYS A 110 -5.24 -4.08 9.10
N GLY A 111 -4.63 -2.97 9.52
CA GLY A 111 -3.24 -2.66 9.17
C GLY A 111 -2.23 -3.67 9.72
N LEU A 112 -2.47 -4.19 10.93
CA LEU A 112 -1.62 -5.24 11.52
C LEU A 112 -1.76 -6.55 10.76
N SER A 113 -2.99 -7.00 10.51
CA SER A 113 -3.28 -8.23 9.75
C SER A 113 -2.69 -8.18 8.34
N LYS A 114 -2.86 -7.06 7.64
CA LYS A 114 -2.27 -6.87 6.30
C LYS A 114 -0.74 -6.97 6.32
N ARG A 115 -0.07 -6.32 7.28
CA ARG A 115 1.39 -6.39 7.38
C ARG A 115 1.90 -7.81 7.59
N TYR A 116 1.20 -8.56 8.45
CA TYR A 116 1.52 -9.96 8.70
C TYR A 116 1.30 -10.83 7.45
N VAL A 117 0.07 -10.83 6.91
CA VAL A 117 -0.30 -11.72 5.80
C VAL A 117 0.51 -11.40 4.54
N PHE A 118 0.71 -10.12 4.21
CA PHE A 118 1.49 -9.75 3.03
C PHE A 118 2.93 -10.21 3.11
N ASN A 119 3.54 -10.11 4.29
CA ASN A 119 4.90 -10.58 4.50
C ASN A 119 4.97 -12.11 4.45
N LYS A 120 4.04 -12.81 5.12
CA LYS A 120 3.98 -14.26 5.14
C LYS A 120 3.72 -14.83 3.73
N ALA A 121 2.72 -14.32 3.02
CA ALA A 121 2.40 -14.75 1.66
C ALA A 121 3.58 -14.56 0.70
N ALA A 122 4.31 -13.45 0.84
CA ALA A 122 5.49 -13.21 0.02
C ALA A 122 6.62 -14.21 0.32
N LEU A 123 6.90 -14.51 1.58
CA LEU A 123 7.90 -15.49 1.97
C LEU A 123 7.52 -16.90 1.50
N ASP A 124 6.31 -17.33 1.80
CA ASP A 124 5.83 -18.67 1.45
C ASP A 124 5.78 -18.89 -0.08
N GLY A 125 5.44 -17.82 -0.83
CA GLY A 125 5.39 -17.85 -2.29
C GLY A 125 6.73 -17.62 -2.99
N GLY A 126 7.81 -17.33 -2.24
CA GLY A 126 9.13 -17.02 -2.80
C GLY A 126 9.15 -15.74 -3.63
N TYR A 127 8.42 -14.71 -3.19
CA TYR A 127 8.46 -13.37 -3.80
C TYR A 127 9.57 -12.53 -3.18
N ASP A 128 10.22 -11.73 -4.02
CA ASP A 128 11.34 -10.88 -3.61
C ASP A 128 10.86 -9.54 -3.02
N VAL A 129 9.73 -9.03 -3.54
CA VAL A 129 9.23 -7.70 -3.20
C VAL A 129 7.70 -7.68 -3.08
N VAL A 130 7.18 -6.98 -2.07
CA VAL A 130 5.76 -6.63 -1.95
C VAL A 130 5.55 -5.18 -2.37
N CYS A 131 4.66 -4.97 -3.34
CA CYS A 131 4.22 -3.64 -3.79
C CYS A 131 2.88 -3.27 -3.18
N THR A 132 2.73 -2.03 -2.75
CA THR A 132 1.46 -1.51 -2.25
C THR A 132 1.04 -0.25 -3.00
N GLY A 133 -0.26 -0.07 -3.23
CA GLY A 133 -0.85 1.03 -3.98
C GLY A 133 -0.93 2.36 -3.24
N HIS A 134 -0.05 2.62 -2.27
CA HIS A 134 -0.01 3.92 -1.59
C HIS A 134 0.48 5.00 -2.56
N ASN A 135 -0.36 6.00 -2.77
CA ASN A 135 -0.12 7.13 -3.66
C ASN A 135 0.44 8.36 -2.92
N LEU A 136 0.69 9.46 -3.66
CA LEU A 136 1.19 10.72 -3.11
C LEU A 136 0.34 11.25 -1.94
N ALA A 137 -0.99 11.21 -2.08
CA ALA A 137 -1.89 11.74 -1.05
C ALA A 137 -1.87 10.88 0.23
N ASP A 138 -1.74 9.56 0.10
CA ASP A 138 -1.63 8.65 1.24
C ASP A 138 -0.35 8.90 2.03
N GLU A 139 0.78 8.95 1.33
CA GLU A 139 2.09 9.18 1.97
C GLU A 139 2.20 10.57 2.60
N ALA A 140 1.68 11.60 1.93
CA ALA A 140 1.63 12.94 2.49
C ALA A 140 0.73 13.01 3.74
N ALA A 141 -0.44 12.33 3.73
CA ALA A 141 -1.34 12.30 4.88
C ALA A 141 -0.73 11.58 6.10
N VAL A 142 -0.02 10.48 5.87
CA VAL A 142 0.71 9.78 6.94
C VAL A 142 1.80 10.67 7.51
N LEU A 143 2.61 11.30 6.65
CA LEU A 143 3.66 12.22 7.08
C LEU A 143 3.09 13.40 7.87
N PHE A 144 1.98 14.00 7.39
CA PHE A 144 1.31 15.10 8.05
C PHE A 144 0.84 14.71 9.45
N GLY A 145 0.18 13.58 9.59
CA GLY A 145 -0.25 13.06 10.90
C GLY A 145 0.92 12.77 11.83
N ASN A 146 2.02 12.23 11.34
CA ASN A 146 3.22 11.97 12.14
C ASN A 146 3.90 13.28 12.56
N THR A 147 3.95 14.26 11.67
CA THR A 147 4.49 15.60 11.96
C THR A 147 3.67 16.32 13.04
N LEU A 148 2.34 16.29 12.95
CA LEU A 148 1.47 16.90 13.96
C LEU A 148 1.65 16.32 15.37
N ARG A 149 2.04 15.06 15.47
CA ARG A 149 2.30 14.38 16.75
C ARG A 149 3.78 14.40 17.15
N TRP A 150 4.65 14.92 16.27
CA TRP A 150 6.10 14.81 16.44
C TRP A 150 6.57 13.36 16.66
N ASP A 151 5.90 12.41 16.01
CA ASP A 151 6.30 11.00 16.03
C ASP A 151 7.52 10.77 15.13
N THR A 152 8.67 11.20 15.64
CA THR A 152 9.94 11.13 14.89
C THR A 152 10.34 9.69 14.58
N ALA A 153 9.97 8.72 15.42
CA ALA A 153 10.25 7.30 15.19
C ALA A 153 9.42 6.75 14.00
N ALA A 154 8.14 7.14 13.88
CA ALA A 154 7.33 6.79 12.73
C ALA A 154 7.81 7.51 11.46
N MET A 155 8.16 8.79 11.58
CA MET A 155 8.73 9.57 10.47
C MET A 155 10.02 8.92 9.96
N ALA A 156 10.97 8.57 10.81
CA ALA A 156 12.24 7.94 10.43
C ALA A 156 12.07 6.63 9.64
N ARG A 157 10.94 5.94 9.82
CA ARG A 157 10.59 4.71 9.10
C ARG A 157 9.65 4.94 7.91
N GLN A 158 9.23 6.19 7.68
CA GLN A 158 8.34 6.52 6.57
C GLN A 158 9.14 6.78 5.30
N PHE A 159 9.30 5.74 4.49
CA PHE A 159 10.06 5.81 3.23
C PHE A 159 9.33 5.02 2.13
N PRO A 160 9.52 5.35 0.84
CA PRO A 160 8.91 4.61 -0.26
C PRO A 160 9.44 3.18 -0.43
N VAL A 161 10.55 2.86 0.20
CA VAL A 161 11.16 1.52 0.26
C VAL A 161 11.41 1.15 1.71
N LEU A 162 10.96 -0.01 2.09
CA LEU A 162 11.29 -0.66 3.36
C LEU A 162 12.06 -1.93 3.03
N GLU A 163 13.37 -1.89 3.24
CA GLU A 163 14.24 -3.03 2.96
C GLU A 163 13.98 -4.19 3.92
N ALA A 164 14.29 -5.41 3.47
CA ALA A 164 14.30 -6.60 4.30
C ALA A 164 15.54 -6.58 5.20
N THR A 165 15.45 -5.95 6.36
CA THR A 165 16.59 -5.77 7.28
C THR A 165 16.96 -7.03 8.06
N ARG A 166 16.12 -8.07 8.04
CA ARG A 166 16.29 -9.31 8.83
C ARG A 166 15.69 -10.50 8.08
N PRO A 167 16.13 -11.74 8.36
CA PRO A 167 15.43 -12.95 7.93
C PRO A 167 13.95 -12.90 8.39
N GLY A 168 13.04 -13.42 7.57
CA GLY A 168 11.61 -13.37 7.87
C GLY A 168 10.89 -12.08 7.45
N LEU A 169 11.59 -11.10 6.88
CA LEU A 169 11.01 -9.90 6.28
C LEU A 169 11.24 -9.88 4.77
N VAL A 170 10.28 -9.34 4.04
CA VAL A 170 10.37 -9.10 2.59
C VAL A 170 10.40 -7.60 2.32
N LYS A 171 11.19 -7.19 1.34
CA LYS A 171 11.24 -5.81 0.86
C LYS A 171 9.84 -5.31 0.49
N LYS A 172 9.47 -4.11 0.92
CA LYS A 172 8.18 -3.48 0.62
C LYS A 172 8.40 -2.15 -0.06
N VAL A 173 7.66 -1.90 -1.15
CA VAL A 173 7.82 -0.69 -1.96
C VAL A 173 6.48 -0.06 -2.30
N LYS A 174 6.51 1.25 -2.58
CA LYS A 174 5.34 2.08 -2.89
C LYS A 174 5.55 2.83 -4.21
N PRO A 175 5.44 2.16 -5.37
CA PRO A 175 5.78 2.79 -6.66
C PRO A 175 4.91 4.00 -7.02
N LEU A 176 3.68 4.09 -6.46
CA LEU A 176 2.75 5.20 -6.69
C LEU A 176 3.00 6.43 -5.81
N TYR A 177 4.02 6.48 -4.96
CA TYR A 177 4.24 7.62 -4.06
C TYR A 177 4.42 8.97 -4.77
N ARG A 178 4.66 8.97 -6.09
CA ARG A 178 4.76 10.15 -6.95
C ARG A 178 3.47 10.50 -7.67
N VAL A 179 2.52 9.57 -7.74
CA VAL A 179 1.28 9.67 -8.53
C VAL A 179 0.17 10.21 -7.63
N ALA A 180 -0.56 11.22 -8.10
CA ALA A 180 -1.68 11.76 -7.36
C ALA A 180 -2.90 10.83 -7.43
N GLU A 181 -3.75 10.86 -6.41
CA GLU A 181 -4.95 10.01 -6.34
C GLU A 181 -5.91 10.22 -7.52
N ARG A 182 -6.05 11.45 -7.99
CA ARG A 182 -6.85 11.77 -9.19
C ARG A 182 -6.23 11.19 -10.47
N GLU A 183 -4.91 11.03 -10.50
CA GLU A 183 -4.20 10.46 -11.65
C GLU A 183 -4.41 8.95 -11.73
N THR A 184 -4.44 8.24 -10.61
CA THR A 184 -4.79 6.82 -10.60
C THR A 184 -6.24 6.58 -11.01
N ALA A 185 -7.18 7.45 -10.57
CA ALA A 185 -8.57 7.36 -11.00
C ALA A 185 -8.71 7.59 -12.52
N ALA A 186 -8.09 8.65 -13.05
CA ALA A 186 -8.10 8.93 -14.48
C ALA A 186 -7.42 7.80 -15.29
N TYR A 187 -6.34 7.22 -14.76
CA TYR A 187 -5.67 6.06 -15.36
C TYR A 187 -6.63 4.88 -15.49
N CYS A 188 -7.33 4.51 -14.41
CA CYS A 188 -8.30 3.41 -14.43
C CYS A 188 -9.40 3.64 -15.47
N VAL A 189 -9.98 4.85 -15.51
CA VAL A 189 -11.03 5.20 -16.47
C VAL A 189 -10.53 5.06 -17.91
N LEU A 190 -9.34 5.61 -18.21
CA LEU A 190 -8.77 5.56 -19.58
C LEU A 190 -8.35 4.14 -20.00
N LYS A 191 -8.02 3.27 -19.05
CA LYS A 191 -7.65 1.87 -19.29
C LYS A 191 -8.84 0.93 -19.24
N GLY A 192 -10.04 1.41 -18.93
CA GLY A 192 -11.22 0.58 -18.75
C GLY A 192 -11.08 -0.41 -17.60
N ILE A 193 -10.42 -0.01 -16.51
CA ILE A 193 -10.25 -0.84 -15.31
C ILE A 193 -11.41 -0.57 -14.37
N ASP A 194 -12.26 -1.56 -14.17
CA ASP A 194 -13.31 -1.52 -13.16
C ASP A 194 -12.70 -1.67 -11.77
N TYR A 195 -13.21 -0.90 -10.81
CA TYR A 195 -12.76 -0.94 -9.42
C TYR A 195 -13.89 -0.65 -8.44
N VAL A 196 -13.71 -1.06 -7.19
CA VAL A 196 -14.66 -0.76 -6.10
C VAL A 196 -14.56 0.73 -5.76
N VAL A 197 -15.64 1.47 -5.99
CA VAL A 197 -15.72 2.92 -5.73
C VAL A 197 -16.06 3.19 -4.27
N GLU A 198 -16.85 2.30 -3.65
CA GLU A 198 -17.29 2.50 -2.28
C GLU A 198 -16.13 2.37 -1.30
N GLU A 199 -16.12 3.27 -0.33
CA GLU A 199 -15.17 3.20 0.77
C GLU A 199 -15.46 2.00 1.69
N CYS A 200 -14.41 1.51 2.34
CA CYS A 200 -14.55 0.47 3.35
C CYS A 200 -15.53 0.94 4.46
N PRO A 201 -16.60 0.18 4.78
CA PRO A 201 -17.58 0.59 5.79
C PRO A 201 -17.01 0.76 7.19
N LEU A 202 -15.79 0.25 7.45
CA LEU A 202 -15.10 0.37 8.72
C LEU A 202 -14.17 1.60 8.82
N VAL A 203 -14.12 2.45 7.79
CA VAL A 203 -13.20 3.61 7.74
C VAL A 203 -13.71 4.81 8.54
N ALA A 204 -14.98 4.81 8.94
CA ALA A 204 -15.60 5.91 9.66
C ALA A 204 -14.76 6.35 10.88
N GLY A 205 -14.49 7.67 10.98
CA GLY A 205 -13.70 8.24 12.08
C GLY A 205 -12.17 8.09 11.94
N ASN A 206 -11.68 7.57 10.84
CA ASN A 206 -10.24 7.45 10.60
C ASN A 206 -9.59 8.84 10.48
N THR A 207 -8.65 9.15 11.38
CA THR A 207 -7.94 10.44 11.41
C THR A 207 -7.10 10.67 10.15
N GLN A 208 -6.62 9.62 9.51
CA GLN A 208 -5.85 9.72 8.27
C GLN A 208 -6.70 10.29 7.12
N MET A 209 -7.99 9.96 7.06
CA MET A 209 -8.91 10.57 6.08
C MET A 209 -9.03 12.08 6.27
N ARG A 210 -9.14 12.53 7.52
CA ARG A 210 -9.17 13.99 7.83
C ARG A 210 -7.87 14.69 7.42
N HIS A 211 -6.72 14.05 7.66
CA HIS A 211 -5.43 14.59 7.20
C HIS A 211 -5.38 14.71 5.68
N LYS A 212 -5.91 13.70 4.98
CA LYS A 212 -5.99 13.68 3.51
C LYS A 212 -6.89 14.80 2.99
N GLU A 213 -8.08 15.00 3.59
CA GLU A 213 -9.00 16.09 3.26
C GLU A 213 -8.36 17.47 3.47
N THR A 214 -7.71 17.68 4.62
CA THR A 214 -6.99 18.94 4.91
C THR A 214 -5.91 19.22 3.86
N LEU A 215 -5.11 18.22 3.50
CA LEU A 215 -4.10 18.37 2.47
C LEU A 215 -4.69 18.55 1.07
N ASN A 216 -5.89 18.02 0.79
CA ASN A 216 -6.60 18.28 -0.46
C ASN A 216 -7.02 19.74 -0.56
N GLN A 217 -7.59 20.33 0.51
CA GLN A 217 -7.95 21.76 0.56
C GLN A 217 -6.72 22.65 0.37
N MET A 218 -5.59 22.31 1.01
CA MET A 218 -4.33 23.04 0.81
C MET A 218 -3.81 22.93 -0.63
N GLU A 219 -3.93 21.76 -1.25
CA GLU A 219 -3.54 21.52 -2.64
C GLU A 219 -4.40 22.30 -3.63
N GLU A 220 -5.70 22.46 -3.35
CA GLU A 220 -6.61 23.28 -4.17
C GLU A 220 -6.25 24.77 -4.11
N ALA A 221 -5.90 25.25 -2.92
CA ALA A 221 -5.48 26.64 -2.72
C ALA A 221 -4.06 26.92 -3.26
N ALA A 222 -3.17 25.95 -3.17
CA ALA A 222 -1.77 26.05 -3.61
C ALA A 222 -1.33 24.73 -4.26
N PRO A 223 -1.43 24.59 -5.59
CA PRO A 223 -1.04 23.39 -6.31
C PRO A 223 0.41 22.98 -6.02
N CYS A 224 0.67 21.66 -6.00
CA CYS A 224 1.93 21.04 -5.64
C CYS A 224 2.29 21.05 -4.13
N THR A 225 1.37 21.42 -3.26
CA THR A 225 1.59 21.40 -1.80
C THR A 225 1.96 20.01 -1.28
N LYS A 226 1.20 18.98 -1.64
CA LYS A 226 1.50 17.58 -1.23
C LYS A 226 2.85 17.10 -1.74
N HIS A 227 3.13 17.44 -3.00
CA HIS A 227 4.41 17.11 -3.61
C HIS A 227 5.57 17.78 -2.85
N SER A 228 5.50 19.10 -2.66
CA SER A 228 6.54 19.87 -1.96
C SER A 228 6.74 19.38 -0.53
N PHE A 229 5.66 19.06 0.18
CA PHE A 229 5.69 18.56 1.54
C PHE A 229 6.37 17.17 1.63
N LEU A 230 5.89 16.19 0.85
CA LEU A 230 6.43 14.82 0.90
C LEU A 230 7.86 14.77 0.38
N PHE A 231 8.15 15.41 -0.77
CA PHE A 231 9.49 15.34 -1.36
C PHE A 231 10.50 16.18 -0.57
N GLY A 232 10.08 17.31 -0.03
CA GLY A 232 10.88 18.08 0.88
C GLY A 232 11.32 17.26 2.09
N TYR A 233 10.41 16.50 2.67
CA TYR A 233 10.73 15.55 3.74
C TYR A 233 11.72 14.46 3.27
N LEU A 234 11.39 13.74 2.20
CA LEU A 234 12.20 12.60 1.72
C LEU A 234 13.63 13.01 1.32
N GLU A 235 13.81 14.22 0.80
CA GLU A 235 15.08 14.68 0.28
C GLU A 235 15.95 15.44 1.31
N ARG A 236 15.32 16.05 2.33
CA ARG A 236 16.02 16.95 3.25
C ARG A 236 15.97 16.51 4.71
N ALA A 237 14.86 15.89 5.15
CA ALA A 237 14.63 15.62 6.57
C ALA A 237 14.72 14.14 6.93
N ALA A 238 14.31 13.23 6.05
CA ALA A 238 14.26 11.81 6.36
C ALA A 238 15.63 11.25 6.81
N GLY A 239 16.71 11.66 6.14
CA GLY A 239 18.06 11.23 6.48
C GLY A 239 18.62 11.82 7.79
N LEU A 240 17.96 12.84 8.36
CA LEU A 240 18.37 13.47 9.63
C LEU A 240 17.70 12.80 10.84
N LEU A 241 16.62 12.07 10.62
CA LEU A 241 15.90 11.37 11.68
C LEU A 241 16.60 10.04 11.95
N ARG A 242 16.98 9.83 13.20
CA ARG A 242 17.58 8.58 13.64
C ARG A 242 16.49 7.57 13.97
N VAL A 243 16.59 6.37 13.42
CA VAL A 243 15.87 5.20 13.95
C VAL A 243 16.66 4.77 15.19
N ALA A 244 16.00 4.69 16.34
CA ALA A 244 16.62 4.05 17.50
C ALA A 244 16.78 2.55 17.14
N ASP A 245 18.01 2.11 16.99
CA ASP A 245 18.37 0.71 16.65
C ASP A 245 18.10 -0.29 17.80
N ASP A 246 17.66 0.22 18.97
CA ASP A 246 17.63 -0.52 20.21
C ASP A 246 16.37 -1.41 20.42
N ALA A 247 15.45 -1.47 19.46
CA ALA A 247 14.36 -2.42 19.53
C ALA A 247 14.85 -3.81 19.08
N GLU A 248 15.26 -4.63 20.01
CA GLU A 248 15.40 -6.08 19.78
C GLU A 248 14.03 -6.63 19.41
N LEU A 249 13.81 -6.86 18.11
CA LEU A 249 12.64 -7.57 17.64
C LEU A 249 12.85 -9.05 17.93
N ALA A 250 12.01 -9.62 18.79
CA ALA A 250 11.99 -11.05 19.03
C ALA A 250 11.08 -11.75 18.01
N GLU A 251 11.46 -12.94 17.60
CA GLU A 251 10.58 -13.79 16.80
C GLU A 251 9.35 -14.19 17.63
N CYS A 252 8.18 -14.12 17.01
CA CYS A 252 6.95 -14.58 17.62
C CYS A 252 7.01 -16.09 17.81
N VAL A 253 6.89 -16.57 19.05
CA VAL A 253 6.92 -18.00 19.39
C VAL A 253 5.83 -18.84 18.71
N ARG A 254 4.77 -18.21 18.19
CA ARG A 254 3.66 -18.87 17.50
C ARG A 254 3.86 -18.99 15.98
N CYS A 255 4.41 -17.96 15.35
CA CYS A 255 4.46 -17.89 13.89
C CYS A 255 5.87 -17.62 13.33
N GLY A 256 6.89 -17.48 14.17
CA GLY A 256 8.27 -17.22 13.76
C GLY A 256 8.53 -15.85 13.12
N MET A 257 7.51 -15.00 13.01
CA MET A 257 7.66 -13.66 12.44
C MET A 257 8.20 -12.68 13.47
N THR A 258 9.04 -11.77 13.05
CA THR A 258 9.60 -10.66 13.86
C THR A 258 8.74 -9.40 13.77
#